data_5f36d1fe582e5889cfcc3dd05d4ee38b
#
_entry.id   5f36d1fe582e5889cfcc3dd05d4ee38b
#
_cell.length_a   1.000
_cell.length_b   1.000
_cell.length_c   1.000
_cell.angle_alpha   90.00
_cell.angle_beta   90.00
_cell.angle_gamma   90.00
#
_symmetry.space_group_name_H-M   'P 1'
#
loop_
_entity.id
_entity.type
_entity.pdbx_description
1 polymer ?
#
loop_
_entity_poly.entity_id
_entity_poly.type
_entity_poly.pdbx_seq_one_letter_code
_entity_poly.pdbx_strand_id
1 'polypeptide(L)'
;MAEPLRLKAKSASPGIASGPAFLAERPDAAPASRAVGGYSALEKAIDISIGELEHLAEGADAESRDIIDFQIEVLRDPTIAEATGARMEVDENVVFAWVATLDAYIGELEAADEEQMRARAVDILDIKNRVLGALAGTPIADFPPGSVFVGKDMEPSRFLAHDWSKGGGIALFAGSTAGHVALLARAKSVPMVVGTGRFSAADGDPVRVDGDAGAVVLKAGGMLIPAPAQAPASDTQTESGELRTADGVAIQLSININDPAEIDALDPATAGVGLMRSEFSITSVADAANEERQLAIYRRVLEQAGEKPVIIRMLDIGGDKPLAGLEDLPGLSASGLRGIRLLLARPEIARVQVRALLRAAVFGRLSVMLPMVTFPDEIDRMRELFREEAEKLGRRSLLHRMPPIGMMVEVPSAALMLDTFGSAAFFSFGTNDLTQYLAASARDDIDADAGKAAPAVLRLIAQAVKLTAGKPTSICGDMAGNPSYLPGLLAAGLRHFSVAPARRPAIRSAIIGLNADGTKAAGE
;
A
#
# COMPACT_ATOMS: atom_id res chain seq x y z
N MET A 1 37.34 -11.60 7.38
CA MET A 1 36.06 -11.73 6.61
C MET A 1 35.75 -10.35 6.07
N ALA A 2 35.54 -10.18 4.76
CA ALA A 2 35.18 -8.86 4.21
C ALA A 2 33.82 -8.42 4.78
N GLU A 3 33.72 -7.17 5.18
CA GLU A 3 32.47 -6.57 5.64
C GLU A 3 31.41 -6.63 4.53
N PRO A 4 30.13 -6.85 4.87
CA PRO A 4 29.05 -6.82 3.89
C PRO A 4 28.94 -5.42 3.28
N LEU A 5 28.90 -5.34 1.96
CA LEU A 5 28.67 -4.07 1.26
C LEU A 5 27.21 -3.67 1.45
N ARG A 6 26.97 -2.53 2.10
CA ARG A 6 25.64 -1.95 2.27
C ARG A 6 25.49 -0.73 1.36
N LEU A 7 24.52 -0.81 0.45
CA LEU A 7 24.19 0.25 -0.48
C LEU A 7 22.94 0.98 0.03
N LYS A 8 22.98 2.31 0.03
CA LYS A 8 21.79 3.13 0.33
C LYS A 8 20.86 3.14 -0.87
N ALA A 9 19.57 3.09 -0.58
CA ALA A 9 18.48 3.15 -1.55
C ALA A 9 17.30 3.90 -0.94
N LYS A 10 16.24 4.10 -1.70
CA LYS A 10 14.97 4.59 -1.17
C LYS A 10 14.05 3.39 -0.88
N SER A 11 13.34 3.41 0.25
CA SER A 11 12.30 2.44 0.55
C SER A 11 11.12 2.65 -0.41
N ALA A 12 10.75 1.63 -1.17
CA ALA A 12 9.57 1.66 -2.02
C ALA A 12 8.45 0.78 -1.45
N SER A 13 8.82 -0.30 -0.77
CA SER A 13 7.89 -1.13 0.02
C SER A 13 8.65 -1.66 1.24
N PRO A 14 8.08 -1.54 2.44
CA PRO A 14 8.73 -1.92 3.68
C PRO A 14 8.87 -3.45 3.79
N GLY A 15 9.81 -3.90 4.62
CA GLY A 15 10.07 -5.31 4.89
C GLY A 15 11.51 -5.70 4.60
N ILE A 16 11.85 -6.92 4.99
CA ILE A 16 13.17 -7.48 4.75
C ILE A 16 13.02 -8.78 3.98
N ALA A 17 13.72 -8.88 2.85
CA ALA A 17 13.82 -10.12 2.10
C ALA A 17 15.29 -10.49 1.87
N SER A 18 15.58 -11.78 1.87
CA SER A 18 16.89 -12.31 1.52
C SER A 18 16.71 -13.49 0.57
N GLY A 19 17.50 -13.53 -0.48
CA GLY A 19 17.43 -14.60 -1.48
C GLY A 19 18.56 -14.51 -2.47
N PRO A 20 18.66 -15.48 -3.39
CA PRO A 20 19.56 -15.40 -4.51
C PRO A 20 19.15 -14.25 -5.44
N ALA A 21 20.12 -13.48 -5.93
CA ALA A 21 19.87 -12.48 -6.93
C ALA A 21 19.35 -13.10 -8.23
N PHE A 22 18.35 -12.51 -8.82
CA PHE A 22 17.97 -12.71 -10.20
C PHE A 22 18.19 -11.40 -10.96
N LEU A 23 19.13 -11.42 -11.91
CA LEU A 23 19.46 -10.24 -12.71
C LEU A 23 18.52 -10.16 -13.92
N ALA A 24 17.70 -9.11 -13.97
CA ALA A 24 16.79 -8.86 -15.09
C ALA A 24 17.53 -8.53 -16.40
N GLU A 25 18.63 -7.80 -16.31
CA GLU A 25 19.48 -7.47 -17.45
C GLU A 25 20.64 -8.47 -17.51
N ARG A 26 20.57 -9.44 -18.43
CA ARG A 26 21.73 -10.28 -18.75
C ARG A 26 22.59 -9.58 -19.80
N PRO A 27 23.91 -9.43 -19.57
CA PRO A 27 24.81 -8.77 -20.51
C PRO A 27 24.87 -9.41 -21.91
N ASP A 28 24.42 -10.67 -22.03
CA ASP A 28 24.54 -11.49 -23.24
C ASP A 28 23.22 -11.79 -23.96
N ALA A 29 22.10 -11.22 -23.52
CA ALA A 29 20.85 -11.30 -24.27
C ALA A 29 20.93 -10.36 -25.48
N ALA A 30 21.61 -10.80 -26.53
CA ALA A 30 21.48 -10.16 -27.83
C ALA A 30 19.99 -10.12 -28.19
N PRO A 31 19.47 -8.99 -28.70
CA PRO A 31 18.11 -8.96 -29.19
C PRO A 31 17.95 -10.11 -30.18
N ALA A 32 16.90 -10.91 -30.03
CA ALA A 32 16.61 -12.05 -30.88
C ALA A 32 16.58 -11.56 -32.35
N SER A 33 17.73 -11.61 -32.99
CA SER A 33 17.90 -11.17 -34.37
C SER A 33 17.32 -12.23 -35.28
N ARG A 34 16.12 -12.01 -35.73
CA ARG A 34 15.31 -12.69 -36.77
C ARG A 34 14.08 -13.39 -36.23
N ALA A 35 13.10 -12.62 -35.77
CA ALA A 35 11.74 -13.09 -35.94
C ALA A 35 11.44 -13.07 -37.46
N VAL A 36 11.32 -14.25 -38.06
CA VAL A 36 10.91 -14.41 -39.47
C VAL A 36 9.38 -14.24 -39.49
N GLY A 37 8.91 -13.03 -39.79
CA GLY A 37 7.48 -12.78 -39.90
C GLY A 37 7.21 -11.32 -40.28
N GLY A 38 6.29 -11.11 -41.22
CA GLY A 38 5.82 -9.78 -41.57
C GLY A 38 4.79 -9.25 -40.59
N TYR A 39 4.02 -8.25 -40.98
CA TYR A 39 2.98 -7.59 -40.17
C TYR A 39 1.99 -8.57 -39.50
N SER A 40 1.63 -9.67 -40.18
CA SER A 40 0.77 -10.72 -39.62
C SER A 40 1.38 -11.45 -38.41
N ALA A 41 2.70 -11.47 -38.27
CA ALA A 41 3.33 -12.02 -37.06
C ALA A 41 3.20 -11.06 -35.88
N LEU A 42 3.25 -9.74 -36.12
CA LEU A 42 3.00 -8.72 -35.12
C LEU A 42 1.55 -8.79 -34.61
N GLU A 43 0.56 -8.84 -35.51
CA GLU A 43 -0.84 -8.96 -35.09
C GLU A 43 -1.07 -10.18 -34.18
N LYS A 44 -0.53 -11.33 -34.58
CA LYS A 44 -0.61 -12.55 -33.74
C LYS A 44 0.10 -12.39 -32.37
N ALA A 45 1.24 -11.71 -32.33
CA ALA A 45 1.96 -11.47 -31.09
C ALA A 45 1.21 -10.50 -30.18
N ILE A 46 0.55 -9.50 -30.75
CA ILE A 46 -0.35 -8.60 -30.01
C ILE A 46 -1.54 -9.38 -29.43
N ASP A 47 -2.21 -10.21 -30.24
CA ASP A 47 -3.34 -11.03 -29.78
C ASP A 47 -2.94 -12.00 -28.65
N ILE A 48 -1.77 -12.63 -28.75
CA ILE A 48 -1.22 -13.49 -27.68
C ILE A 48 -1.00 -12.66 -26.42
N SER A 49 -0.39 -11.49 -26.55
CA SER A 49 -0.09 -10.59 -25.43
C SER A 49 -1.35 -10.10 -24.73
N ILE A 50 -2.40 -9.77 -25.48
CA ILE A 50 -3.71 -9.41 -24.93
C ILE A 50 -4.31 -10.58 -24.15
N GLY A 51 -4.30 -11.79 -24.72
CA GLY A 51 -4.84 -12.98 -24.05
C GLY A 51 -4.13 -13.32 -22.74
N GLU A 52 -2.80 -13.14 -22.69
CA GLU A 52 -2.02 -13.30 -21.46
C GLU A 52 -2.39 -12.26 -20.39
N LEU A 53 -2.56 -10.98 -20.80
CA LEU A 53 -2.97 -9.91 -19.90
C LEU A 53 -4.41 -10.12 -19.39
N GLU A 54 -5.34 -10.51 -20.24
CA GLU A 54 -6.71 -10.85 -19.85
C GLU A 54 -6.73 -11.97 -18.79
N HIS A 55 -5.90 -12.99 -18.97
CA HIS A 55 -5.76 -14.07 -17.98
C HIS A 55 -5.19 -13.58 -16.64
N LEU A 56 -4.22 -12.67 -16.65
CA LEU A 56 -3.70 -12.04 -15.44
C LEU A 56 -4.77 -11.17 -14.75
N ALA A 57 -5.64 -10.51 -15.51
CA ALA A 57 -6.71 -9.69 -14.99
C ALA A 57 -7.81 -10.49 -14.24
N GLU A 58 -8.02 -11.77 -14.58
CA GLU A 58 -9.05 -12.62 -13.95
C GLU A 58 -8.82 -12.80 -12.44
N GLY A 59 -7.56 -12.82 -11.98
CA GLY A 59 -7.17 -12.98 -10.57
C GLY A 59 -6.71 -11.69 -9.88
N ALA A 60 -6.75 -10.55 -10.59
CA ALA A 60 -6.22 -9.29 -10.12
C ALA A 60 -7.22 -8.51 -9.23
N ASP A 61 -6.69 -7.82 -8.21
CA ASP A 61 -7.43 -6.79 -7.48
C ASP A 61 -7.73 -5.56 -8.37
N ALA A 62 -8.52 -4.62 -7.87
CA ALA A 62 -8.98 -3.48 -8.68
C ALA A 62 -7.82 -2.62 -9.23
N GLU A 63 -6.81 -2.34 -8.39
CA GLU A 63 -5.67 -1.50 -8.76
C GLU A 63 -4.78 -2.21 -9.81
N SER A 64 -4.51 -3.49 -9.61
CA SER A 64 -3.80 -4.34 -10.57
C SER A 64 -4.54 -4.45 -11.90
N ARG A 65 -5.87 -4.53 -11.85
CA ARG A 65 -6.72 -4.61 -13.02
C ARG A 65 -6.67 -3.32 -13.85
N ASP A 66 -6.72 -2.15 -13.21
CA ASP A 66 -6.64 -0.85 -13.90
C ASP A 66 -5.33 -0.72 -14.70
N ILE A 67 -4.22 -1.24 -14.17
CA ILE A 67 -2.92 -1.26 -14.87
C ILE A 67 -2.98 -2.20 -16.09
N ILE A 68 -3.53 -3.39 -15.90
CA ILE A 68 -3.64 -4.39 -16.97
C ILE A 68 -4.60 -3.91 -18.06
N ASP A 69 -5.76 -3.36 -17.68
CA ASP A 69 -6.77 -2.85 -18.62
C ASP A 69 -6.18 -1.71 -19.48
N PHE A 70 -5.39 -0.81 -18.89
CA PHE A 70 -4.66 0.20 -19.64
C PHE A 70 -3.70 -0.43 -20.68
N GLN A 71 -2.94 -1.45 -20.31
CA GLN A 71 -2.03 -2.14 -21.23
C GLN A 71 -2.80 -2.80 -22.39
N ILE A 72 -3.95 -3.41 -22.09
CA ILE A 72 -4.83 -4.00 -23.10
C ILE A 72 -5.39 -2.94 -24.05
N GLU A 73 -5.82 -1.78 -23.52
CA GLU A 73 -6.32 -0.68 -24.35
C GLU A 73 -5.24 -0.15 -25.30
N VAL A 74 -4.01 0.02 -24.80
CA VAL A 74 -2.86 0.44 -25.63
C VAL A 74 -2.57 -0.59 -26.73
N LEU A 75 -2.61 -1.90 -26.43
CA LEU A 75 -2.38 -2.94 -27.43
C LEU A 75 -3.51 -3.03 -28.47
N ARG A 76 -4.72 -2.64 -28.12
CA ARG A 76 -5.88 -2.57 -29.02
C ARG A 76 -5.94 -1.30 -29.84
N ASP A 77 -5.13 -0.29 -29.52
CA ASP A 77 -5.08 0.95 -30.29
C ASP A 77 -4.46 0.70 -31.67
N PRO A 78 -5.23 0.86 -32.75
CA PRO A 78 -4.73 0.60 -34.11
C PRO A 78 -3.58 1.53 -34.49
N THR A 79 -3.46 2.71 -33.88
CA THR A 79 -2.42 3.69 -34.22
C THR A 79 -1.01 3.16 -33.96
N ILE A 80 -0.82 2.33 -32.93
CA ILE A 80 0.46 1.72 -32.61
C ILE A 80 0.85 0.66 -33.63
N ALA A 81 -0.10 -0.19 -34.02
CA ALA A 81 0.12 -1.21 -35.02
C ALA A 81 0.36 -0.57 -36.42
N GLU A 82 -0.39 0.47 -36.77
CA GLU A 82 -0.21 1.24 -38.00
C GLU A 82 1.14 1.97 -38.05
N ALA A 83 1.54 2.63 -36.97
CA ALA A 83 2.84 3.29 -36.87
C ALA A 83 4.01 2.30 -37.02
N THR A 84 3.85 1.09 -36.45
CA THR A 84 4.82 0.00 -36.63
C THR A 84 4.85 -0.50 -38.07
N GLY A 85 3.68 -0.68 -38.70
CA GLY A 85 3.55 -1.07 -40.08
C GLY A 85 4.22 -0.09 -41.05
N ALA A 86 4.00 1.23 -40.83
CA ALA A 86 4.65 2.27 -41.63
C ALA A 86 6.19 2.24 -41.53
N ARG A 87 6.75 1.88 -40.36
CA ARG A 87 8.19 1.71 -40.19
C ARG A 87 8.73 0.45 -40.87
N MET A 88 7.92 -0.61 -40.97
CA MET A 88 8.27 -1.84 -41.67
C MET A 88 8.42 -1.65 -43.19
N GLU A 89 7.75 -0.68 -43.80
CA GLU A 89 7.92 -0.34 -45.20
C GLU A 89 9.36 0.14 -45.51
N VAL A 90 10.08 0.61 -44.50
CA VAL A 90 11.45 1.12 -44.63
C VAL A 90 12.50 0.05 -44.29
N ASP A 91 12.27 -0.78 -43.26
CA ASP A 91 13.30 -1.65 -42.65
C ASP A 91 13.03 -3.17 -42.76
N GLU A 92 11.89 -3.60 -43.28
CA GLU A 92 11.44 -5.01 -43.45
C GLU A 92 11.51 -5.90 -42.19
N ASN A 93 11.93 -5.37 -41.03
CA ASN A 93 12.09 -6.12 -39.77
C ASN A 93 11.09 -5.70 -38.72
N VAL A 94 10.12 -6.56 -38.45
CA VAL A 94 9.04 -6.32 -37.48
C VAL A 94 9.53 -6.03 -36.08
N VAL A 95 10.62 -6.66 -35.65
CA VAL A 95 11.19 -6.46 -34.30
C VAL A 95 11.77 -5.05 -34.17
N PHE A 96 12.57 -4.60 -35.18
CA PHE A 96 13.12 -3.24 -35.17
C PHE A 96 12.04 -2.18 -35.27
N ALA A 97 11.04 -2.39 -36.15
CA ALA A 97 9.91 -1.47 -36.30
C ALA A 97 9.11 -1.34 -34.98
N TRP A 98 8.80 -2.46 -34.31
CA TRP A 98 8.12 -2.48 -33.02
C TRP A 98 8.93 -1.76 -31.95
N VAL A 99 10.21 -2.10 -31.77
CA VAL A 99 11.09 -1.45 -30.79
C VAL A 99 11.16 0.05 -31.03
N ALA A 100 11.43 0.49 -32.27
CA ALA A 100 11.54 1.91 -32.61
C ALA A 100 10.24 2.69 -32.40
N THR A 101 9.08 2.05 -32.60
CA THR A 101 7.77 2.67 -32.34
C THR A 101 7.56 2.86 -30.85
N LEU A 102 7.72 1.82 -30.04
CA LEU A 102 7.46 1.92 -28.60
C LEU A 102 8.52 2.75 -27.87
N ASP A 103 9.80 2.72 -28.31
CA ASP A 103 10.85 3.57 -27.74
C ASP A 103 10.59 5.06 -27.98
N ALA A 104 9.96 5.43 -29.09
CA ALA A 104 9.52 6.80 -29.32
C ALA A 104 8.46 7.23 -28.30
N TYR A 105 7.43 6.40 -28.07
CA TYR A 105 6.41 6.66 -27.03
C TYR A 105 7.00 6.72 -25.63
N ILE A 106 7.90 5.79 -25.29
CA ILE A 106 8.59 5.79 -23.99
C ILE A 106 9.37 7.10 -23.81
N GLY A 107 10.11 7.53 -24.84
CA GLY A 107 10.87 8.77 -24.78
C GLY A 107 10.01 10.02 -24.59
N GLU A 108 8.85 10.08 -25.22
CA GLU A 108 7.86 11.15 -25.01
C GLU A 108 7.33 11.19 -23.58
N LEU A 109 7.00 10.02 -23.02
CA LEU A 109 6.51 9.90 -21.65
C LEU A 109 7.61 10.23 -20.61
N GLU A 110 8.84 9.78 -20.81
CA GLU A 110 9.98 10.08 -19.94
C GLU A 110 10.35 11.58 -19.95
N ALA A 111 10.09 12.28 -21.06
CA ALA A 111 10.32 13.71 -21.20
C ALA A 111 9.18 14.59 -20.64
N ALA A 112 8.07 14.01 -20.23
CA ALA A 112 6.93 14.74 -19.69
C ALA A 112 7.27 15.37 -18.32
N ASP A 113 6.73 16.57 -18.07
CA ASP A 113 6.91 17.29 -16.79
C ASP A 113 6.15 16.61 -15.64
N GLU A 114 5.04 15.94 -15.93
CA GLU A 114 4.18 15.27 -14.95
C GLU A 114 4.73 13.90 -14.56
N GLU A 115 4.88 13.65 -13.26
CA GLU A 115 5.41 12.39 -12.73
C GLU A 115 4.51 11.18 -13.09
N GLN A 116 3.20 11.37 -13.14
CA GLN A 116 2.24 10.34 -13.53
C GLN A 116 2.46 9.89 -14.99
N MET A 117 2.77 10.83 -15.90
CA MET A 117 3.07 10.50 -17.29
C MET A 117 4.39 9.72 -17.40
N ARG A 118 5.42 10.12 -16.64
CA ARG A 118 6.69 9.38 -16.60
C ARG A 118 6.51 7.96 -16.04
N ALA A 119 5.63 7.77 -15.06
CA ALA A 119 5.32 6.44 -14.52
C ALA A 119 4.72 5.49 -15.59
N ARG A 120 3.96 6.03 -16.55
CA ARG A 120 3.39 5.25 -17.67
C ARG A 120 4.44 4.73 -18.66
N ALA A 121 5.65 5.29 -18.69
CA ALA A 121 6.73 4.78 -19.53
C ALA A 121 7.08 3.31 -19.23
N VAL A 122 6.96 2.89 -17.97
CA VAL A 122 7.19 1.50 -17.55
C VAL A 122 6.10 0.56 -18.08
N ASP A 123 4.84 1.03 -18.12
CA ASP A 123 3.74 0.24 -18.69
C ASP A 123 3.94 0.00 -20.19
N ILE A 124 4.39 1.02 -20.93
CA ILE A 124 4.72 0.89 -22.36
C ILE A 124 5.94 -0.01 -22.57
N LEU A 125 6.93 0.03 -21.68
CA LEU A 125 8.08 -0.87 -21.71
C LEU A 125 7.64 -2.33 -21.49
N ASP A 126 6.70 -2.58 -20.58
CA ASP A 126 6.11 -3.91 -20.35
C ASP A 126 5.44 -4.44 -21.61
N ILE A 127 4.56 -3.62 -22.24
CA ILE A 127 3.91 -3.94 -23.52
C ILE A 127 4.94 -4.28 -24.58
N LYS A 128 5.99 -3.44 -24.73
CA LYS A 128 7.05 -3.66 -25.70
C LYS A 128 7.71 -5.03 -25.51
N ASN A 129 8.13 -5.34 -24.30
CA ASN A 129 8.84 -6.58 -23.97
C ASN A 129 7.95 -7.81 -24.13
N ARG A 130 6.67 -7.70 -23.78
CA ARG A 130 5.69 -8.78 -23.91
C ARG A 130 5.47 -9.17 -25.36
N VAL A 131 5.23 -8.22 -26.25
CA VAL A 131 5.07 -8.48 -27.68
C VAL A 131 6.36 -9.02 -28.31
N LEU A 132 7.53 -8.54 -27.88
CA LEU A 132 8.81 -9.10 -28.31
C LEU A 132 8.97 -10.57 -27.87
N GLY A 133 8.56 -10.91 -26.65
CA GLY A 133 8.53 -12.29 -26.16
C GLY A 133 7.61 -13.18 -27.00
N ALA A 134 6.41 -12.69 -27.33
CA ALA A 134 5.47 -13.40 -28.19
C ALA A 134 6.00 -13.58 -29.62
N LEU A 135 6.64 -12.56 -30.19
CA LEU A 135 7.31 -12.66 -31.50
C LEU A 135 8.46 -13.66 -31.51
N ALA A 136 9.20 -13.78 -30.40
CA ALA A 136 10.28 -14.74 -30.25
C ALA A 136 9.79 -16.16 -29.90
N GLY A 137 8.50 -16.33 -29.60
CA GLY A 137 7.94 -17.60 -29.08
C GLY A 137 8.47 -17.96 -27.69
N THR A 138 8.98 -16.99 -26.94
CA THR A 138 9.48 -17.17 -25.59
C THR A 138 8.61 -16.36 -24.63
N PRO A 139 7.90 -16.99 -23.69
CA PRO A 139 7.17 -16.25 -22.67
C PRO A 139 8.14 -15.39 -21.84
N ILE A 140 7.63 -14.30 -21.26
CA ILE A 140 8.41 -13.52 -20.28
C ILE A 140 8.86 -14.48 -19.19
N ALA A 141 10.18 -14.68 -19.09
CA ALA A 141 10.73 -15.63 -18.12
C ALA A 141 10.37 -15.19 -16.70
N ASP A 142 9.60 -16.03 -16.01
CA ASP A 142 9.45 -15.91 -14.57
C ASP A 142 10.81 -16.16 -13.91
N PHE A 143 11.00 -15.63 -12.72
CA PHE A 143 12.22 -15.83 -11.95
C PHE A 143 11.96 -16.76 -10.76
N PRO A 144 13.01 -17.44 -10.24
CA PRO A 144 12.80 -18.44 -9.21
C PRO A 144 12.12 -17.86 -7.96
N PRO A 145 11.08 -18.51 -7.42
CA PRO A 145 10.43 -18.06 -6.20
C PRO A 145 11.41 -17.92 -5.04
N GLY A 146 11.25 -16.88 -4.22
CA GLY A 146 12.14 -16.55 -3.11
C GLY A 146 13.43 -15.83 -3.51
N SER A 147 13.59 -15.50 -4.80
CA SER A 147 14.73 -14.70 -5.28
C SER A 147 14.55 -13.21 -5.01
N VAL A 148 15.65 -12.48 -5.01
CA VAL A 148 15.66 -11.01 -5.06
C VAL A 148 15.81 -10.59 -6.51
N PHE A 149 14.78 -9.95 -7.06
CA PHE A 149 14.84 -9.35 -8.39
C PHE A 149 15.75 -8.11 -8.36
N VAL A 150 16.70 -8.07 -9.27
CA VAL A 150 17.67 -6.97 -9.40
C VAL A 150 17.67 -6.48 -10.84
N GLY A 151 17.32 -5.22 -11.06
CA GLY A 151 17.22 -4.65 -12.41
C GLY A 151 17.17 -3.14 -12.43
N LYS A 152 17.09 -2.56 -13.63
CA LYS A 152 16.89 -1.11 -13.79
C LYS A 152 15.46 -0.74 -13.35
N ASP A 153 14.51 -1.52 -13.79
CA ASP A 153 13.09 -1.42 -13.45
C ASP A 153 12.45 -2.81 -13.48
N MET A 154 11.17 -2.90 -13.12
CA MET A 154 10.41 -4.14 -13.16
C MET A 154 9.06 -3.88 -13.82
N GLU A 155 8.68 -4.76 -14.73
CA GLU A 155 7.40 -4.69 -15.43
C GLU A 155 6.24 -5.04 -14.47
N PRO A 156 5.15 -4.26 -14.43
CA PRO A 156 3.98 -4.54 -13.60
C PRO A 156 3.39 -5.94 -13.82
N SER A 157 3.28 -6.37 -15.08
CA SER A 157 2.75 -7.69 -15.41
C SER A 157 3.63 -8.82 -14.90
N ARG A 158 4.95 -8.63 -14.88
CA ARG A 158 5.92 -9.58 -14.31
C ARG A 158 5.79 -9.69 -12.80
N PHE A 159 5.60 -8.54 -12.13
CA PHE A 159 5.32 -8.52 -10.69
C PHE A 159 4.05 -9.31 -10.36
N LEU A 160 2.98 -9.12 -11.15
CA LEU A 160 1.68 -9.78 -10.94
C LEU A 160 1.70 -11.28 -11.23
N ALA A 161 2.50 -11.71 -12.21
CA ALA A 161 2.65 -13.13 -12.56
C ALA A 161 3.47 -13.92 -11.54
N HIS A 162 4.33 -13.25 -10.73
CA HIS A 162 5.24 -13.92 -9.81
C HIS A 162 4.56 -14.40 -8.51
N ASP A 163 4.94 -15.61 -8.05
CA ASP A 163 4.48 -16.17 -6.76
C ASP A 163 5.28 -15.63 -5.57
N TRP A 164 4.86 -14.49 -5.04
CA TRP A 164 5.45 -13.87 -3.86
C TRP A 164 5.18 -14.59 -2.54
N SER A 165 4.32 -15.61 -2.51
CA SER A 165 4.03 -16.38 -1.29
C SER A 165 5.25 -17.13 -0.74
N LYS A 166 6.24 -17.36 -1.60
CA LYS A 166 7.51 -18.02 -1.25
C LYS A 166 8.61 -17.06 -0.79
N GLY A 167 8.26 -15.80 -0.58
CA GLY A 167 9.21 -14.74 -0.22
C GLY A 167 9.92 -14.17 -1.45
N GLY A 168 10.99 -13.45 -1.22
CA GLY A 168 11.72 -12.68 -2.24
C GLY A 168 11.57 -11.18 -2.01
N GLY A 169 12.22 -10.38 -2.85
CA GLY A 169 12.19 -8.92 -2.78
C GLY A 169 12.68 -8.28 -4.06
N ILE A 170 12.65 -6.96 -4.10
CA ILE A 170 12.96 -6.19 -5.31
C ILE A 170 14.00 -5.11 -4.99
N ALA A 171 15.06 -5.06 -5.79
CA ALA A 171 16.10 -4.03 -5.73
C ALA A 171 16.27 -3.39 -7.12
N LEU A 172 15.79 -2.16 -7.29
CA LEU A 172 15.88 -1.46 -8.57
C LEU A 172 17.00 -0.42 -8.56
N PHE A 173 17.77 -0.36 -9.65
CA PHE A 173 18.83 0.63 -9.84
C PHE A 173 18.28 2.03 -10.01
N ALA A 174 17.11 2.15 -10.64
CA ALA A 174 16.33 3.35 -10.86
C ALA A 174 14.93 3.18 -10.25
N GLY A 175 13.91 3.79 -10.84
CA GLY A 175 12.52 3.67 -10.40
C GLY A 175 12.10 4.75 -9.41
N SER A 176 10.80 4.86 -9.20
CA SER A 176 10.16 5.79 -8.27
C SER A 176 9.47 5.04 -7.14
N THR A 177 9.44 5.63 -5.94
CA THR A 177 8.64 5.13 -4.81
C THR A 177 7.13 5.26 -5.07
N ALA A 178 6.73 6.10 -6.03
CA ALA A 178 5.35 6.29 -6.48
C ALA A 178 5.02 5.46 -7.74
N GLY A 179 5.97 4.69 -8.30
CA GLY A 179 5.73 3.86 -9.49
C GLY A 179 4.73 2.72 -9.23
N HIS A 180 4.09 2.22 -10.30
CA HIS A 180 3.08 1.18 -10.22
C HIS A 180 3.57 -0.09 -9.50
N VAL A 181 4.79 -0.56 -9.78
CA VAL A 181 5.35 -1.73 -9.09
C VAL A 181 5.59 -1.46 -7.60
N ALA A 182 5.92 -0.22 -7.21
CA ALA A 182 6.07 0.14 -5.80
C ALA A 182 4.72 0.13 -5.07
N LEU A 183 3.64 0.56 -5.74
CA LEU A 183 2.27 0.46 -5.22
C LEU A 183 1.86 -1.01 -5.04
N LEU A 184 2.04 -1.83 -6.07
CA LEU A 184 1.77 -3.26 -6.04
C LEU A 184 2.60 -3.99 -4.96
N ALA A 185 3.88 -3.64 -4.81
CA ALA A 185 4.76 -4.21 -3.79
C ALA A 185 4.28 -3.90 -2.37
N ARG A 186 3.82 -2.64 -2.13
CA ARG A 186 3.21 -2.27 -0.85
C ARG A 186 1.91 -3.02 -0.59
N ALA A 187 1.04 -3.10 -1.59
CA ALA A 187 -0.25 -3.81 -1.47
C ALA A 187 -0.02 -5.29 -1.12
N LYS A 188 0.95 -5.95 -1.77
CA LYS A 188 1.29 -7.36 -1.52
C LYS A 188 2.37 -7.57 -0.45
N SER A 189 2.81 -6.52 0.25
CA SER A 189 3.84 -6.58 1.30
C SER A 189 5.15 -7.22 0.83
N VAL A 190 5.54 -6.98 -0.43
CA VAL A 190 6.80 -7.43 -1.00
C VAL A 190 7.89 -6.39 -0.70
N PRO A 191 8.98 -6.74 0.00
CA PRO A 191 10.05 -5.78 0.29
C PRO A 191 10.68 -5.24 -0.98
N MET A 192 10.72 -3.90 -1.12
CA MET A 192 11.24 -3.26 -2.33
C MET A 192 12.03 -2.00 -2.00
N VAL A 193 13.15 -1.84 -2.70
CA VAL A 193 13.95 -0.62 -2.68
C VAL A 193 14.25 -0.14 -4.11
N VAL A 194 14.32 1.17 -4.29
CA VAL A 194 14.61 1.82 -5.57
C VAL A 194 15.76 2.81 -5.45
N GLY A 195 16.38 3.15 -6.59
CA GLY A 195 17.46 4.13 -6.61
C GLY A 195 18.75 3.62 -5.95
N THR A 196 19.03 2.31 -6.02
CA THR A 196 20.27 1.73 -5.48
C THR A 196 21.52 2.17 -6.24
N GLY A 197 21.34 2.73 -7.46
CA GLY A 197 22.42 2.80 -8.44
C GLY A 197 22.82 1.41 -8.94
N ARG A 198 23.60 1.35 -10.01
CA ARG A 198 24.13 0.06 -10.49
C ARG A 198 25.15 -0.49 -9.50
N PHE A 199 24.99 -1.75 -9.12
CA PHE A 199 25.94 -2.50 -8.32
C PHE A 199 26.27 -3.82 -9.00
N SER A 200 27.42 -4.40 -8.66
CA SER A 200 27.85 -5.67 -9.23
C SER A 200 27.31 -6.80 -8.37
N ALA A 201 26.45 -7.64 -8.96
CA ALA A 201 26.02 -8.91 -8.44
C ALA A 201 25.95 -9.91 -9.61
N ALA A 202 26.12 -11.19 -9.34
CA ALA A 202 25.89 -12.26 -10.29
C ALA A 202 24.55 -12.97 -9.98
N ASP A 203 23.99 -13.64 -11.00
CA ASP A 203 22.83 -14.51 -10.75
C ASP A 203 23.16 -15.53 -9.68
N GLY A 204 22.27 -15.64 -8.68
CA GLY A 204 22.46 -16.54 -7.54
C GLY A 204 23.25 -15.96 -6.37
N ASP A 205 23.85 -14.78 -6.51
CA ASP A 205 24.52 -14.14 -5.37
C ASP A 205 23.52 -13.86 -4.24
N PRO A 206 23.93 -14.06 -2.98
CA PRO A 206 23.04 -13.76 -1.86
C PRO A 206 22.86 -12.25 -1.68
N VAL A 207 21.64 -11.78 -1.87
CA VAL A 207 21.25 -10.38 -1.72
C VAL A 207 20.18 -10.27 -0.64
N ARG A 208 20.28 -9.23 0.17
CA ARG A 208 19.22 -8.84 1.12
C ARG A 208 18.71 -7.46 0.77
N VAL A 209 17.42 -7.36 0.59
CA VAL A 209 16.66 -6.11 0.49
C VAL A 209 16.17 -5.75 1.88
N ASP A 210 16.48 -4.57 2.34
CA ASP A 210 16.02 -3.97 3.58
C ASP A 210 15.15 -2.77 3.24
N GLY A 211 13.89 -3.03 2.94
CA GLY A 211 12.90 -2.00 2.63
C GLY A 211 12.59 -1.09 3.83
N ASP A 212 12.84 -1.56 5.05
CA ASP A 212 12.63 -0.74 6.25
C ASP A 212 13.73 0.32 6.42
N ALA A 213 14.97 -0.04 6.09
CA ALA A 213 16.12 0.86 6.18
C ALA A 213 16.47 1.53 4.85
N GLY A 214 15.76 1.23 3.76
CA GLY A 214 16.09 1.71 2.42
C GLY A 214 17.52 1.29 2.02
N ALA A 215 17.82 -0.01 2.03
CA ALA A 215 19.16 -0.48 1.75
C ALA A 215 19.19 -1.85 1.05
N VAL A 216 20.24 -2.07 0.27
CA VAL A 216 20.63 -3.41 -0.24
C VAL A 216 21.91 -3.83 0.43
N VAL A 217 21.97 -5.07 0.87
CA VAL A 217 23.18 -5.65 1.48
C VAL A 217 23.66 -6.82 0.61
N LEU A 218 24.89 -6.68 0.16
CA LEU A 218 25.59 -7.67 -0.65
C LEU A 218 26.68 -8.32 0.20
N LYS A 219 26.89 -9.63 0.08
CA LYS A 219 28.04 -10.28 0.70
C LYS A 219 29.12 -10.64 -0.31
N ALA A 220 30.35 -10.32 0.06
CA ALA A 220 31.51 -10.95 -0.55
C ALA A 220 31.69 -12.34 0.06
N GLY A 221 31.62 -13.41 -0.79
CA GLY A 221 32.00 -14.76 -0.39
C GLY A 221 30.89 -15.66 0.14
N GLY A 222 29.81 -15.87 -0.61
CA GLY A 222 29.03 -17.13 -0.63
C GLY A 222 28.28 -17.59 0.65
N MET A 223 28.27 -16.83 1.73
CA MET A 223 27.52 -17.21 2.93
C MET A 223 26.23 -16.40 3.00
N LEU A 224 25.09 -17.07 2.89
CA LEU A 224 23.76 -16.52 3.16
C LEU A 224 23.83 -15.69 4.45
N ILE A 225 23.48 -14.40 4.34
CA ILE A 225 23.08 -13.67 5.54
C ILE A 225 21.79 -14.36 5.97
N PRO A 226 21.73 -15.01 7.13
CA PRO A 226 20.42 -15.40 7.61
C PRO A 226 19.57 -14.15 7.55
N ALA A 227 18.42 -14.19 6.87
CA ALA A 227 17.35 -13.29 7.22
C ALA A 227 17.37 -13.30 8.76
N PRO A 228 17.26 -12.14 9.45
CA PRO A 228 16.91 -12.21 10.85
C PRO A 228 15.75 -13.16 10.83
N ALA A 229 15.88 -14.31 11.48
CA ALA A 229 15.01 -15.44 11.26
C ALA A 229 13.62 -14.84 11.08
N GLN A 230 13.06 -14.88 9.87
CA GLN A 230 11.61 -14.92 9.79
C GLN A 230 11.36 -16.01 10.81
N ALA A 231 10.86 -15.58 11.98
CA ALA A 231 10.48 -16.52 13.01
C ALA A 231 9.79 -17.59 12.20
N PRO A 232 10.30 -18.83 12.16
CA PRO A 232 9.85 -19.81 11.21
C PRO A 232 8.36 -19.61 11.19
N ALA A 233 7.70 -19.74 10.03
CA ALA A 233 6.28 -19.99 10.02
C ALA A 233 6.16 -21.24 10.91
N SER A 234 6.48 -20.99 12.16
CA SER A 234 6.54 -21.92 13.24
C SER A 234 5.12 -22.20 13.46
N ASP A 235 4.80 -23.42 13.12
CA ASP A 235 3.69 -24.15 13.66
C ASP A 235 2.55 -23.21 14.02
N THR A 236 1.46 -23.33 13.27
CA THR A 236 0.12 -23.01 13.70
C THR A 236 -0.18 -23.64 15.07
N GLN A 237 0.64 -23.34 16.05
CA GLN A 237 0.19 -23.32 17.42
C GLN A 237 -0.67 -22.07 17.50
N THR A 238 -1.96 -22.28 17.41
CA THR A 238 -3.02 -21.40 17.89
C THR A 238 -2.63 -20.94 19.30
N GLU A 239 -1.73 -19.94 19.37
CA GLU A 239 -1.44 -19.26 20.63
C GLU A 239 -2.66 -18.37 20.97
N SER A 240 -3.68 -19.02 21.54
CA SER A 240 -4.90 -18.39 22.05
C SER A 240 -4.66 -17.58 23.32
N GLY A 241 -3.48 -16.99 23.49
CA GLY A 241 -3.11 -16.19 24.65
C GLY A 241 -3.17 -14.69 24.37
N GLU A 242 -3.63 -13.92 25.36
CA GLU A 242 -3.56 -12.46 25.36
C GLU A 242 -2.10 -12.02 25.20
N LEU A 243 -1.81 -11.14 24.19
CA LEU A 243 -0.47 -10.61 24.00
C LEU A 243 -0.07 -9.71 25.18
N ARG A 244 1.09 -10.00 25.77
CA ARG A 244 1.62 -9.23 26.91
C ARG A 244 3.08 -8.85 26.66
N THR A 245 3.49 -7.74 27.24
CA THR A 245 4.89 -7.37 27.38
C THR A 245 5.62 -8.31 28.36
N ALA A 246 6.94 -8.25 28.40
CA ALA A 246 7.76 -9.08 29.28
C ALA A 246 7.42 -8.88 30.77
N ASP A 247 7.02 -7.66 31.19
CA ASP A 247 6.54 -7.33 32.52
C ASP A 247 5.03 -7.56 32.74
N GLY A 248 4.36 -8.26 31.78
CA GLY A 248 3.00 -8.76 31.94
C GLY A 248 1.88 -7.80 31.58
N VAL A 249 2.18 -6.62 31.01
CA VAL A 249 1.15 -5.66 30.62
C VAL A 249 0.48 -6.10 29.31
N ALA A 250 -0.86 -6.13 29.32
CA ALA A 250 -1.67 -6.54 28.17
C ALA A 250 -1.55 -5.55 27.00
N ILE A 251 -1.36 -6.07 25.79
CA ILE A 251 -1.27 -5.31 24.54
C ILE A 251 -2.33 -5.84 23.56
N GLN A 252 -3.08 -4.93 22.94
CA GLN A 252 -3.99 -5.26 21.86
C GLN A 252 -3.26 -5.08 20.53
N LEU A 253 -3.25 -6.13 19.71
CA LEU A 253 -2.65 -6.11 18.38
C LEU A 253 -3.72 -6.43 17.33
N SER A 254 -4.15 -5.39 16.64
CA SER A 254 -5.14 -5.41 15.55
C SER A 254 -4.47 -5.38 14.19
N ILE A 255 -5.25 -5.60 13.13
CA ILE A 255 -4.79 -5.45 11.75
C ILE A 255 -5.37 -4.22 11.08
N ASN A 256 -4.60 -3.66 10.13
CA ASN A 256 -5.07 -2.69 9.14
C ASN A 256 -5.46 -3.45 7.88
N ILE A 257 -6.59 -3.11 7.28
CA ILE A 257 -7.02 -3.66 6.00
C ILE A 257 -7.34 -2.54 5.00
N ASN A 258 -6.99 -2.76 3.74
CA ASN A 258 -7.30 -1.90 2.61
C ASN A 258 -8.38 -2.53 1.74
N ASP A 259 -8.27 -3.84 1.49
CA ASP A 259 -9.26 -4.62 0.77
C ASP A 259 -10.11 -5.46 1.75
N PRO A 260 -11.44 -5.57 1.55
CA PRO A 260 -12.30 -6.44 2.33
C PRO A 260 -11.88 -7.91 2.37
N ALA A 261 -11.12 -8.40 1.36
CA ALA A 261 -10.60 -9.76 1.35
C ALA A 261 -9.47 -9.99 2.37
N GLU A 262 -8.77 -8.93 2.77
CA GLU A 262 -7.72 -9.02 3.79
C GLU A 262 -8.26 -9.38 5.19
N ILE A 263 -9.59 -9.35 5.37
CA ILE A 263 -10.23 -9.81 6.61
C ILE A 263 -9.94 -11.29 6.89
N ASP A 264 -9.62 -12.08 5.87
CA ASP A 264 -9.25 -13.48 6.02
C ASP A 264 -7.94 -13.68 6.83
N ALA A 265 -7.12 -12.61 6.96
CA ALA A 265 -5.95 -12.57 7.85
C ALA A 265 -6.32 -12.38 9.34
N LEU A 266 -7.59 -12.24 9.69
CA LEU A 266 -8.06 -12.06 11.05
C LEU A 266 -8.11 -13.39 11.80
N ASP A 267 -7.01 -13.78 12.41
CA ASP A 267 -6.95 -14.99 13.21
C ASP A 267 -7.50 -14.81 14.65
N PRO A 268 -7.69 -15.91 15.44
CA PRO A 268 -8.19 -15.83 16.81
C PRO A 268 -7.37 -14.93 17.74
N ALA A 269 -6.04 -14.84 17.55
CA ALA A 269 -5.14 -14.05 18.39
C ALA A 269 -5.11 -12.57 18.02
N THR A 270 -5.78 -12.16 16.94
CA THR A 270 -5.90 -10.75 16.54
C THR A 270 -6.99 -10.07 17.36
N ALA A 271 -6.71 -8.88 17.89
CA ALA A 271 -7.67 -8.12 18.69
C ALA A 271 -8.87 -7.58 17.87
N GLY A 272 -8.74 -7.49 16.56
CA GLY A 272 -9.77 -7.01 15.63
C GLY A 272 -9.18 -6.26 14.45
N VAL A 273 -10.01 -5.52 13.75
CA VAL A 273 -9.61 -4.59 12.69
C VAL A 273 -9.50 -3.19 13.30
N GLY A 274 -8.28 -2.70 13.47
CA GLY A 274 -8.04 -1.38 14.06
C GLY A 274 -8.11 -0.24 13.05
N LEU A 275 -8.02 -0.56 11.75
CA LEU A 275 -8.24 0.37 10.65
C LEU A 275 -8.67 -0.38 9.39
N MET A 276 -9.85 -0.06 8.88
CA MET A 276 -10.21 -0.30 7.48
C MET A 276 -10.21 1.03 6.75
N ARG A 277 -9.40 1.13 5.70
CA ARG A 277 -9.31 2.32 4.84
C ARG A 277 -10.33 2.22 3.72
N SER A 278 -11.47 2.89 3.88
CA SER A 278 -12.60 2.79 2.93
C SER A 278 -12.30 3.36 1.55
N GLU A 279 -11.34 4.27 1.42
CA GLU A 279 -10.93 4.87 0.15
C GLU A 279 -10.32 3.88 -0.84
N PHE A 280 -9.80 2.75 -0.39
CA PHE A 280 -9.29 1.69 -1.29
C PHE A 280 -10.41 0.81 -1.90
N SER A 281 -11.58 0.77 -1.25
CA SER A 281 -12.74 0.03 -1.76
C SER A 281 -13.74 0.92 -2.50
N ILE A 282 -13.61 2.24 -2.34
CA ILE A 282 -14.48 3.28 -2.93
C ILE A 282 -13.56 4.17 -3.76
N THR A 283 -13.38 3.83 -5.02
CA THR A 283 -12.34 4.39 -5.89
C THR A 283 -12.85 5.46 -6.86
N SER A 284 -14.17 5.66 -6.93
CA SER A 284 -14.80 6.66 -7.81
C SER A 284 -15.94 7.41 -7.12
N VAL A 285 -16.29 8.58 -7.67
CA VAL A 285 -17.50 9.33 -7.23
C VAL A 285 -18.76 8.48 -7.41
N ALA A 286 -18.84 7.63 -8.44
CA ALA A 286 -19.95 6.70 -8.62
C ALA A 286 -20.05 5.69 -7.47
N ASP A 287 -18.94 5.14 -7.01
CA ASP A 287 -18.90 4.26 -5.83
C ASP A 287 -19.27 5.02 -4.55
N ALA A 288 -18.76 6.24 -4.40
CA ALA A 288 -19.08 7.10 -3.26
C ALA A 288 -20.58 7.46 -3.21
N ALA A 289 -21.26 7.52 -4.35
CA ALA A 289 -22.69 7.74 -4.45
C ALA A 289 -23.55 6.47 -4.27
N ASN A 290 -22.93 5.27 -4.20
CA ASN A 290 -23.66 4.00 -4.15
C ASN A 290 -23.72 3.42 -2.72
N GLU A 291 -24.82 3.71 -2.01
CA GLU A 291 -25.07 3.24 -0.64
C GLU A 291 -25.05 1.72 -0.51
N GLU A 292 -25.69 1.00 -1.45
CA GLU A 292 -25.82 -0.47 -1.37
C GLU A 292 -24.46 -1.17 -1.58
N ARG A 293 -23.64 -0.66 -2.48
CA ARG A 293 -22.26 -1.16 -2.67
C ARG A 293 -21.43 -0.97 -1.40
N GLN A 294 -21.47 0.22 -0.80
CA GLN A 294 -20.76 0.49 0.45
C GLN A 294 -21.25 -0.39 1.59
N LEU A 295 -22.58 -0.54 1.72
CA LEU A 295 -23.17 -1.43 2.72
C LEU A 295 -22.70 -2.87 2.55
N ALA A 296 -22.68 -3.39 1.31
CA ALA A 296 -22.24 -4.75 1.04
C ALA A 296 -20.78 -4.98 1.47
N ILE A 297 -19.89 -4.02 1.19
CA ILE A 297 -18.48 -4.05 1.59
C ILE A 297 -18.35 -4.08 3.13
N TYR A 298 -18.98 -3.13 3.82
CA TYR A 298 -18.85 -3.01 5.27
C TYR A 298 -19.50 -4.19 6.00
N ARG A 299 -20.64 -4.66 5.51
CA ARG A 299 -21.34 -5.85 6.03
C ARG A 299 -20.46 -7.09 5.95
N ARG A 300 -19.83 -7.36 4.79
CA ARG A 300 -18.91 -8.49 4.62
C ARG A 300 -17.82 -8.50 5.68
N VAL A 301 -17.15 -7.35 5.87
CA VAL A 301 -16.07 -7.23 6.87
C VAL A 301 -16.58 -7.47 8.29
N LEU A 302 -17.74 -6.92 8.64
CA LEU A 302 -18.33 -7.07 9.97
C LEU A 302 -18.80 -8.49 10.27
N GLU A 303 -19.43 -9.16 9.30
CA GLU A 303 -19.88 -10.55 9.44
C GLU A 303 -18.69 -11.50 9.59
N GLN A 304 -17.61 -11.31 8.84
CA GLN A 304 -16.38 -12.11 8.95
C GLN A 304 -15.60 -11.83 10.24
N ALA A 305 -15.60 -10.58 10.72
CA ALA A 305 -14.99 -10.23 11.99
C ALA A 305 -15.74 -10.82 13.20
N GLY A 306 -17.02 -11.15 13.08
CA GLY A 306 -17.85 -11.70 14.14
C GLY A 306 -17.92 -10.76 15.36
N GLU A 307 -17.54 -11.26 16.54
CA GLU A 307 -17.56 -10.48 17.79
C GLU A 307 -16.36 -9.54 17.95
N LYS A 308 -15.40 -9.54 17.03
CA LYS A 308 -14.22 -8.68 17.11
C LYS A 308 -14.55 -7.24 16.68
N PRO A 309 -13.95 -6.23 17.31
CA PRO A 309 -14.16 -4.84 16.93
C PRO A 309 -13.59 -4.54 15.54
N VAL A 310 -14.30 -3.71 14.80
CA VAL A 310 -13.90 -3.20 13.49
C VAL A 310 -14.00 -1.68 13.51
N ILE A 311 -12.90 -1.00 13.17
CA ILE A 311 -12.88 0.45 12.98
C ILE A 311 -12.81 0.74 11.48
N ILE A 312 -13.84 1.39 10.95
CA ILE A 312 -13.88 1.83 9.56
C ILE A 312 -13.61 3.34 9.53
N ARG A 313 -12.57 3.73 8.79
CA ARG A 313 -12.29 5.15 8.53
C ARG A 313 -13.21 5.64 7.42
N MET A 314 -13.83 6.81 7.63
CA MET A 314 -14.53 7.51 6.55
C MET A 314 -13.54 7.93 5.46
N LEU A 315 -14.05 8.18 4.27
CA LEU A 315 -13.25 8.53 3.08
C LEU A 315 -12.24 9.64 3.39
N ASP A 316 -10.97 9.32 3.23
CA ASP A 316 -9.86 10.26 3.28
C ASP A 316 -9.40 10.59 1.86
N ILE A 317 -10.17 11.43 1.19
CA ILE A 317 -10.01 11.84 -0.21
C ILE A 317 -9.86 13.35 -0.31
N GLY A 318 -9.37 13.82 -1.44
CA GLY A 318 -9.08 15.24 -1.71
C GLY A 318 -7.61 15.58 -1.42
N GLY A 319 -7.18 16.77 -1.83
CA GLY A 319 -5.79 17.18 -1.75
C GLY A 319 -4.90 16.29 -2.62
N ASP A 320 -3.99 15.58 -1.98
CA ASP A 320 -3.05 14.63 -2.58
C ASP A 320 -3.62 13.20 -2.79
N LYS A 321 -4.89 12.99 -2.42
CA LYS A 321 -5.60 11.69 -2.60
C LYS A 321 -6.76 11.84 -3.59
N PRO A 322 -6.51 11.65 -4.88
CA PRO A 322 -7.55 11.76 -5.90
C PRO A 322 -8.63 10.70 -5.72
N LEU A 323 -9.85 11.04 -6.12
CA LEU A 323 -10.95 10.09 -6.31
C LEU A 323 -11.46 10.30 -7.72
N ALA A 324 -11.50 9.26 -8.54
CA ALA A 324 -11.89 9.37 -9.94
C ALA A 324 -13.26 10.06 -10.10
N GLY A 325 -13.32 11.11 -10.91
CA GLY A 325 -14.50 11.96 -11.10
C GLY A 325 -14.72 13.05 -10.03
N LEU A 326 -13.83 13.17 -9.05
CA LEU A 326 -13.93 14.23 -8.03
C LEU A 326 -13.57 15.61 -8.61
N GLU A 327 -12.61 15.63 -9.54
CA GLU A 327 -12.15 16.81 -10.28
C GLU A 327 -13.25 17.46 -11.10
N ASP A 328 -14.23 16.68 -11.54
CA ASP A 328 -15.38 17.15 -12.31
C ASP A 328 -16.42 17.90 -11.46
N LEU A 329 -16.28 17.83 -10.13
CA LEU A 329 -17.21 18.47 -9.22
C LEU A 329 -16.86 19.97 -9.04
N PRO A 330 -17.82 20.90 -9.30
CA PRO A 330 -17.56 22.34 -9.20
C PRO A 330 -17.04 22.75 -7.82
N GLY A 331 -15.98 23.58 -7.78
CA GLY A 331 -15.47 24.22 -6.56
C GLY A 331 -14.45 23.40 -5.76
N LEU A 332 -13.97 22.26 -6.27
CA LEU A 332 -12.94 21.44 -5.58
C LEU A 332 -11.51 21.76 -6.02
N SER A 333 -11.31 22.14 -7.27
CA SER A 333 -9.98 22.33 -7.87
C SER A 333 -9.08 23.41 -7.24
N ALA A 334 -9.61 24.24 -6.35
CA ALA A 334 -8.86 25.34 -5.72
C ALA A 334 -8.82 25.30 -4.18
N SER A 335 -9.48 24.32 -3.54
CA SER A 335 -9.76 24.42 -2.10
C SER A 335 -8.75 23.72 -1.18
N GLY A 336 -7.91 22.81 -1.69
CA GLY A 336 -7.01 21.98 -0.87
C GLY A 336 -7.73 21.16 0.22
N LEU A 337 -9.06 20.98 0.09
CA LEU A 337 -9.88 20.25 1.05
C LEU A 337 -9.57 18.75 0.98
N ARG A 338 -9.40 18.15 2.15
CA ARG A 338 -9.16 16.71 2.29
C ARG A 338 -9.88 16.16 3.53
N GLY A 339 -10.23 14.88 3.48
CA GLY A 339 -10.80 14.12 4.60
C GLY A 339 -12.08 14.76 5.13
N ILE A 340 -12.19 14.95 6.45
CA ILE A 340 -13.42 15.47 7.07
C ILE A 340 -13.86 16.82 6.51
N ARG A 341 -12.91 17.71 6.15
CA ARG A 341 -13.26 19.04 5.60
C ARG A 341 -13.93 18.91 4.25
N LEU A 342 -13.46 18.01 3.39
CA LEU A 342 -14.11 17.72 2.12
C LEU A 342 -15.50 17.11 2.36
N LEU A 343 -15.60 16.12 3.25
CA LEU A 343 -16.88 15.46 3.57
C LEU A 343 -17.92 16.44 4.14
N LEU A 344 -17.50 17.43 4.94
CA LEU A 344 -18.38 18.46 5.46
C LEU A 344 -18.74 19.55 4.43
N ALA A 345 -17.86 19.79 3.46
CA ALA A 345 -18.12 20.71 2.34
C ALA A 345 -18.99 20.04 1.25
N ARG A 346 -18.95 18.72 1.16
CA ARG A 346 -19.71 17.89 0.20
C ARG A 346 -20.58 16.88 0.93
N PRO A 347 -21.59 17.35 1.68
CA PRO A 347 -22.41 16.50 2.52
C PRO A 347 -23.16 15.41 1.73
N GLU A 348 -23.40 15.58 0.43
CA GLU A 348 -23.99 14.57 -0.45
C GLU A 348 -23.16 13.29 -0.49
N ILE A 349 -21.83 13.38 -0.54
CA ILE A 349 -20.92 12.22 -0.47
C ILE A 349 -20.93 11.63 0.94
N ALA A 350 -20.77 12.47 1.96
CA ALA A 350 -20.72 12.02 3.35
C ALA A 350 -22.01 11.30 3.78
N ARG A 351 -23.18 11.81 3.38
CA ARG A 351 -24.49 11.23 3.75
C ARG A 351 -24.68 9.81 3.23
N VAL A 352 -24.20 9.50 2.03
CA VAL A 352 -24.26 8.15 1.47
C VAL A 352 -23.44 7.20 2.33
N GLN A 353 -22.19 7.55 2.63
CA GLN A 353 -21.32 6.72 3.46
C GLN A 353 -21.88 6.57 4.89
N VAL A 354 -22.40 7.64 5.48
CA VAL A 354 -23.02 7.63 6.81
C VAL A 354 -24.20 6.65 6.87
N ARG A 355 -25.10 6.67 5.88
CA ARG A 355 -26.22 5.71 5.85
C ARG A 355 -25.74 4.27 5.71
N ALA A 356 -24.76 4.03 4.84
CA ALA A 356 -24.17 2.70 4.70
C ALA A 356 -23.53 2.21 6.02
N LEU A 357 -22.79 3.06 6.75
CA LEU A 357 -22.17 2.74 8.04
C LEU A 357 -23.22 2.51 9.14
N LEU A 358 -24.26 3.35 9.23
CA LEU A 358 -25.36 3.18 10.17
C LEU A 358 -26.08 1.84 9.97
N ARG A 359 -26.36 1.46 8.72
CA ARG A 359 -26.97 0.19 8.34
C ARG A 359 -26.01 -0.98 8.60
N ALA A 360 -24.75 -0.83 8.29
CA ALA A 360 -23.73 -1.86 8.52
C ALA A 360 -23.53 -2.17 10.01
N ALA A 361 -23.68 -1.18 10.89
CA ALA A 361 -23.42 -1.30 12.32
C ALA A 361 -24.29 -2.35 13.04
N VAL A 362 -25.35 -2.87 12.42
CA VAL A 362 -26.19 -3.95 13.00
C VAL A 362 -25.53 -5.33 12.83
N PHE A 363 -24.57 -5.49 11.91
CA PHE A 363 -23.95 -6.78 11.57
C PHE A 363 -22.70 -7.11 12.39
N GLY A 364 -22.20 -6.19 13.24
CA GLY A 364 -21.02 -6.43 14.06
C GLY A 364 -20.67 -5.26 14.97
N ARG A 365 -19.48 -5.30 15.58
CA ARG A 365 -18.97 -4.27 16.50
C ARG A 365 -18.26 -3.16 15.75
N LEU A 366 -19.01 -2.34 15.02
CA LEU A 366 -18.50 -1.21 14.25
C LEU A 366 -18.18 0.00 15.13
N SER A 367 -17.04 0.62 14.90
CA SER A 367 -16.71 2.00 15.26
C SER A 367 -16.31 2.78 14.01
N VAL A 368 -16.62 4.06 13.96
CA VAL A 368 -16.31 4.94 12.82
C VAL A 368 -15.19 5.90 13.21
N MET A 369 -14.19 6.03 12.36
CA MET A 369 -13.06 6.93 12.54
C MET A 369 -13.08 8.07 11.51
N LEU A 370 -13.01 9.30 11.98
CA LEU A 370 -12.99 10.49 11.14
C LEU A 370 -11.56 10.86 10.77
N PRO A 371 -11.24 11.02 9.45
CA PRO A 371 -9.90 11.39 8.99
C PRO A 371 -9.66 12.89 9.08
N MET A 372 -8.40 13.31 9.20
CA MET A 372 -7.93 14.69 9.05
C MET A 372 -8.61 15.71 9.97
N VAL A 373 -9.12 15.27 11.12
CA VAL A 373 -9.79 16.16 12.09
C VAL A 373 -8.79 17.16 12.66
N THR A 374 -9.13 18.43 12.58
CA THR A 374 -8.29 19.55 13.02
C THR A 374 -8.92 20.32 14.17
N PHE A 375 -10.25 20.48 14.16
CA PHE A 375 -10.99 21.25 15.15
C PHE A 375 -12.15 20.46 15.75
N PRO A 376 -12.52 20.69 17.02
CA PRO A 376 -13.58 19.95 17.71
C PRO A 376 -14.95 20.03 17.03
N ASP A 377 -15.31 21.17 16.46
CA ASP A 377 -16.59 21.38 15.77
C ASP A 377 -16.77 20.50 14.53
N GLU A 378 -15.67 20.06 13.91
CA GLU A 378 -15.73 19.12 12.77
C GLU A 378 -16.33 17.79 13.20
N ILE A 379 -16.00 17.29 14.41
CA ILE A 379 -16.60 16.07 14.96
C ILE A 379 -18.08 16.32 15.28
N ASP A 380 -18.42 17.43 15.90
CA ASP A 380 -19.80 17.72 16.30
C ASP A 380 -20.70 17.82 15.08
N ARG A 381 -20.25 18.50 14.02
CA ARG A 381 -20.97 18.60 12.74
C ARG A 381 -21.15 17.21 12.08
N MET A 382 -20.14 16.36 12.09
CA MET A 382 -20.25 15.02 11.52
C MET A 382 -21.22 14.16 12.37
N ARG A 383 -21.17 14.25 13.71
CA ARG A 383 -22.11 13.56 14.59
C ARG A 383 -23.55 13.99 14.36
N GLU A 384 -23.78 15.29 14.09
CA GLU A 384 -25.11 15.80 13.70
C GLU A 384 -25.59 15.14 12.42
N LEU A 385 -24.72 15.06 11.41
CA LEU A 385 -25.02 14.42 10.13
C LEU A 385 -25.37 12.93 10.30
N PHE A 386 -24.65 12.20 11.18
CA PHE A 386 -25.01 10.82 11.55
C PHE A 386 -26.40 10.75 12.20
N ARG A 387 -26.74 11.68 13.09
CA ARG A 387 -28.05 11.72 13.75
C ARG A 387 -29.18 11.98 12.74
N GLU A 388 -29.02 12.98 11.87
CA GLU A 388 -30.00 13.28 10.83
C GLU A 388 -30.27 12.08 9.90
N GLU A 389 -29.22 11.38 9.47
CA GLU A 389 -29.36 10.22 8.59
C GLU A 389 -29.96 9.02 9.34
N ALA A 390 -29.63 8.81 10.62
CA ALA A 390 -30.28 7.79 11.46
C ALA A 390 -31.79 8.03 11.60
N GLU A 391 -32.22 9.28 11.81
CA GLU A 391 -33.64 9.63 11.85
C GLU A 391 -34.33 9.36 10.51
N LYS A 392 -33.68 9.65 9.38
CA LYS A 392 -34.21 9.36 8.04
C LYS A 392 -34.37 7.86 7.81
N LEU A 393 -33.36 7.05 8.22
CA LEU A 393 -33.45 5.59 8.17
C LEU A 393 -34.56 5.05 9.05
N GLY A 394 -34.74 5.59 10.27
CA GLY A 394 -35.82 5.25 11.17
C GLY A 394 -37.19 5.51 10.57
N ARG A 395 -37.42 6.67 9.95
CA ARG A 395 -38.67 6.99 9.24
C ARG A 395 -38.96 6.04 8.07
N ARG A 396 -37.91 5.45 7.47
CA ARG A 396 -38.01 4.43 6.41
C ARG A 396 -38.09 3.01 6.95
N SER A 397 -38.14 2.81 8.28
CA SER A 397 -38.11 1.51 8.95
C SER A 397 -36.92 0.62 8.54
N LEU A 398 -35.77 1.24 8.18
CA LEU A 398 -34.56 0.52 7.86
C LEU A 398 -33.74 0.28 9.12
N LEU A 399 -33.32 -0.97 9.32
CA LEU A 399 -32.47 -1.35 10.46
C LEU A 399 -31.16 -0.59 10.42
N HIS A 400 -30.81 0.03 11.55
CA HIS A 400 -29.58 0.77 11.72
C HIS A 400 -29.20 0.86 13.20
N ARG A 401 -27.93 1.18 13.46
CA ARG A 401 -27.40 1.43 14.81
C ARG A 401 -26.37 2.54 14.76
N MET A 402 -26.38 3.44 15.76
CA MET A 402 -25.38 4.49 15.90
C MET A 402 -24.07 3.87 16.39
N PRO A 403 -22.98 3.88 15.62
CA PRO A 403 -21.68 3.41 16.06
C PRO A 403 -20.97 4.45 16.92
N PRO A 404 -20.02 4.08 17.79
CA PRO A 404 -19.07 5.02 18.38
C PRO A 404 -18.30 5.76 17.29
N ILE A 405 -18.18 7.09 17.41
CA ILE A 405 -17.47 7.93 16.46
C ILE A 405 -16.22 8.49 17.15
N GLY A 406 -15.05 8.13 16.64
CA GLY A 406 -13.76 8.64 17.07
C GLY A 406 -13.04 9.37 15.95
N MET A 407 -11.78 9.71 16.17
CA MET A 407 -10.99 10.43 15.18
C MET A 407 -9.60 9.84 14.99
N MET A 408 -9.07 10.01 13.80
CA MET A 408 -7.64 9.84 13.54
C MET A 408 -6.91 11.11 13.99
N VAL A 409 -5.89 10.92 14.83
CA VAL A 409 -5.02 11.99 15.33
C VAL A 409 -3.81 12.06 14.41
N GLU A 410 -3.94 12.80 13.34
CA GLU A 410 -2.94 12.88 12.27
C GLU A 410 -2.58 14.31 11.88
N VAL A 411 -3.24 15.31 12.51
CA VAL A 411 -2.93 16.73 12.38
C VAL A 411 -2.25 17.20 13.66
N PRO A 412 -1.05 17.82 13.61
CA PRO A 412 -0.31 18.22 14.81
C PRO A 412 -1.08 19.12 15.77
N SER A 413 -1.89 20.06 15.26
CA SER A 413 -2.73 20.94 16.10
C SER A 413 -3.75 20.15 16.92
N ALA A 414 -4.39 19.14 16.30
CA ALA A 414 -5.33 18.27 17.00
C ALA A 414 -4.63 17.43 18.09
N ALA A 415 -3.43 16.92 17.80
CA ALA A 415 -2.64 16.17 18.78
C ALA A 415 -2.26 17.02 20.01
N LEU A 416 -1.91 18.30 19.80
CA LEU A 416 -1.57 19.25 20.87
C LEU A 416 -2.77 19.66 21.73
N MET A 417 -3.98 19.60 21.21
CA MET A 417 -5.22 20.04 21.86
C MET A 417 -6.20 18.88 22.08
N LEU A 418 -5.70 17.65 22.26
CA LEU A 418 -6.53 16.44 22.23
C LEU A 418 -7.59 16.41 23.35
N ASP A 419 -7.35 17.08 24.46
CA ASP A 419 -8.28 17.26 25.58
C ASP A 419 -9.54 18.05 25.19
N THR A 420 -9.50 18.87 24.15
CA THR A 420 -10.65 19.65 23.67
C THR A 420 -11.64 18.80 22.85
N PHE A 421 -11.23 17.62 22.38
CA PHE A 421 -12.07 16.74 21.55
C PHE A 421 -12.97 15.83 22.41
N GLY A 422 -13.75 16.45 23.29
CA GLY A 422 -14.65 15.75 24.23
C GLY A 422 -15.68 14.85 23.55
N SER A 423 -16.15 15.20 22.34
CA SER A 423 -17.15 14.46 21.57
C SER A 423 -16.61 13.21 20.89
N ALA A 424 -15.29 13.03 20.75
CA ALA A 424 -14.69 11.83 20.21
C ALA A 424 -14.83 10.67 21.19
N ALA A 425 -15.25 9.50 20.71
CA ALA A 425 -15.40 8.29 21.53
C ALA A 425 -14.05 7.58 21.74
N PHE A 426 -13.11 7.71 20.81
CA PHE A 426 -11.76 7.12 20.85
C PHE A 426 -10.81 7.91 19.96
N PHE A 427 -9.51 7.63 20.09
CA PHE A 427 -8.44 8.22 19.31
C PHE A 427 -7.57 7.15 18.65
N SER A 428 -7.09 7.41 17.43
CA SER A 428 -6.09 6.57 16.78
C SER A 428 -5.02 7.44 16.13
N PHE A 429 -3.76 7.27 16.51
CA PHE A 429 -2.67 8.06 15.93
C PHE A 429 -2.34 7.59 14.52
N GLY A 430 -2.47 8.48 13.53
CA GLY A 430 -2.06 8.31 12.14
C GLY A 430 -0.66 8.89 11.91
N THR A 431 0.39 8.07 12.09
CA THR A 431 1.77 8.57 12.10
C THR A 431 2.28 9.03 10.75
N ASN A 432 1.67 8.61 9.63
CA ASN A 432 2.11 8.98 8.29
C ASN A 432 1.89 10.48 8.07
N ASP A 433 0.65 10.95 8.20
CA ASP A 433 0.33 12.37 8.06
C ASP A 433 0.96 13.23 9.18
N LEU A 434 1.03 12.73 10.44
CA LEU A 434 1.78 13.41 11.50
C LEU A 434 3.25 13.62 11.13
N THR A 435 3.91 12.61 10.58
CA THR A 435 5.30 12.70 10.15
C THR A 435 5.43 13.71 9.01
N GLN A 436 4.54 13.66 8.02
CA GLN A 436 4.50 14.58 6.89
C GLN A 436 4.43 16.04 7.36
N TYR A 437 3.48 16.35 8.22
CA TYR A 437 3.30 17.72 8.71
C TYR A 437 4.43 18.19 9.63
N LEU A 438 4.97 17.33 10.49
CA LEU A 438 6.07 17.69 11.38
C LEU A 438 7.41 17.82 10.67
N ALA A 439 7.63 17.07 9.58
CA ALA A 439 8.81 17.18 8.73
C ALA A 439 8.71 18.30 7.71
N ALA A 440 7.51 18.88 7.49
CA ALA A 440 7.22 19.80 6.40
C ALA A 440 7.60 19.22 5.02
N SER A 441 7.50 17.90 4.88
CA SER A 441 7.87 17.15 3.66
C SER A 441 6.66 16.94 2.77
N ALA A 442 6.88 16.84 1.45
CA ALA A 442 5.87 16.30 0.56
C ALA A 442 5.63 14.81 0.88
N ARG A 443 4.46 14.30 0.53
CA ARG A 443 4.09 12.91 0.84
C ARG A 443 5.05 11.90 0.21
N ASP A 444 5.49 12.20 -1.01
CA ASP A 444 6.40 11.34 -1.78
C ASP A 444 7.85 11.38 -1.26
N ASP A 445 8.21 12.41 -0.51
CA ASP A 445 9.54 12.59 0.09
C ASP A 445 9.62 12.14 1.56
N ILE A 446 8.48 11.75 2.14
CA ILE A 446 8.36 11.48 3.59
C ILE A 446 9.30 10.38 4.06
N ASP A 447 9.55 9.35 3.24
CA ASP A 447 10.40 8.22 3.60
C ASP A 447 11.85 8.63 3.84
N ALA A 448 12.34 9.66 3.13
CA ALA A 448 13.68 10.19 3.32
C ALA A 448 13.86 10.89 4.67
N ASP A 449 12.81 11.49 5.20
CA ASP A 449 12.83 12.27 6.44
C ASP A 449 12.14 11.57 7.63
N ALA A 450 11.44 10.46 7.41
CA ALA A 450 10.70 9.75 8.46
C ALA A 450 11.58 9.41 9.67
N GLY A 451 12.78 8.89 9.41
CA GLY A 451 13.75 8.57 10.48
C GLY A 451 14.21 9.81 11.27
N LYS A 452 14.34 10.96 10.60
CA LYS A 452 14.74 12.22 11.24
C LYS A 452 13.57 12.84 12.03
N ALA A 453 12.35 12.73 11.51
CA ALA A 453 11.13 13.25 12.14
C ALA A 453 10.65 12.38 13.31
N ALA A 454 10.99 11.10 13.34
CA ALA A 454 10.50 10.14 14.33
C ALA A 454 10.65 10.61 15.79
N PRO A 455 11.77 11.23 16.23
CA PRO A 455 11.85 11.74 17.60
C PRO A 455 10.83 12.83 17.93
N ALA A 456 10.49 13.69 16.95
CA ALA A 456 9.47 14.72 17.11
C ALA A 456 8.06 14.11 17.18
N VAL A 457 7.77 13.14 16.31
CA VAL A 457 6.49 12.40 16.30
C VAL A 457 6.29 11.65 17.62
N LEU A 458 7.28 10.90 18.10
CA LEU A 458 7.20 10.18 19.37
C LEU A 458 6.98 11.13 20.56
N ARG A 459 7.65 12.29 20.57
CA ARG A 459 7.45 13.32 21.61
C ARG A 459 6.04 13.88 21.57
N LEU A 460 5.51 14.17 20.38
CA LEU A 460 4.14 14.65 20.22
C LEU A 460 3.13 13.61 20.70
N ILE A 461 3.28 12.34 20.31
CA ILE A 461 2.42 11.23 20.76
C ILE A 461 2.47 11.11 22.29
N ALA A 462 3.66 11.13 22.89
CA ALA A 462 3.81 11.03 24.36
C ALA A 462 3.14 12.19 25.13
N GLN A 463 3.06 13.37 24.53
CA GLN A 463 2.30 14.49 25.09
C GLN A 463 0.79 14.29 24.87
N ALA A 464 0.37 13.95 23.66
CA ALA A 464 -1.02 13.78 23.29
C ALA A 464 -1.72 12.64 24.06
N VAL A 465 -1.04 11.53 24.32
CA VAL A 465 -1.60 10.41 25.11
C VAL A 465 -2.03 10.86 26.51
N LYS A 466 -1.32 11.81 27.13
CA LYS A 466 -1.69 12.36 28.44
C LYS A 466 -2.99 13.18 28.40
N LEU A 467 -3.36 13.68 27.23
CA LEU A 467 -4.56 14.51 27.01
C LEU A 467 -5.81 13.68 26.64
N THR A 468 -5.68 12.36 26.50
CA THR A 468 -6.81 11.49 26.07
C THR A 468 -7.90 11.31 27.11
N ALA A 469 -7.67 11.74 28.35
CA ALA A 469 -8.58 11.59 29.49
C ALA A 469 -9.10 10.15 29.69
N GLY A 470 -8.25 9.16 29.44
CA GLY A 470 -8.58 7.73 29.60
C GLY A 470 -9.44 7.13 28.48
N LYS A 471 -9.74 7.88 27.41
CA LYS A 471 -10.46 7.31 26.25
C LYS A 471 -9.61 6.26 25.56
N PRO A 472 -10.25 5.24 24.93
CA PRO A 472 -9.54 4.25 24.13
C PRO A 472 -8.62 4.92 23.10
N THR A 473 -7.35 4.52 23.11
CA THR A 473 -6.33 5.15 22.27
C THR A 473 -5.45 4.10 21.62
N SER A 474 -5.31 4.20 20.30
CA SER A 474 -4.55 3.28 19.46
C SER A 474 -3.59 4.01 18.53
N ILE A 475 -2.78 3.25 17.80
CA ILE A 475 -1.91 3.74 16.72
C ILE A 475 -2.08 2.83 15.50
N CYS A 476 -2.16 3.41 14.30
CA CYS A 476 -2.42 2.67 13.06
C CYS A 476 -1.54 3.08 11.87
N GLY A 477 -0.63 4.06 12.03
CA GLY A 477 0.32 4.45 11.00
C GLY A 477 1.52 3.50 10.90
N ASP A 478 2.42 3.75 9.94
CA ASP A 478 3.55 2.87 9.62
C ASP A 478 4.53 2.68 10.78
N MET A 479 4.65 3.66 11.67
CA MET A 479 5.46 3.51 12.90
C MET A 479 4.99 2.35 13.78
N ALA A 480 3.68 2.04 13.80
CA ALA A 480 3.15 0.91 14.57
C ALA A 480 3.65 -0.44 14.05
N GLY A 481 3.90 -0.54 12.73
CA GLY A 481 4.39 -1.74 12.05
C GLY A 481 5.92 -1.89 12.04
N ASN A 482 6.66 -0.98 12.67
CA ASN A 482 8.12 -1.01 12.69
C ASN A 482 8.64 -1.29 14.10
N PRO A 483 9.31 -2.45 14.35
CA PRO A 483 9.80 -2.82 15.68
C PRO A 483 10.74 -1.80 16.31
N SER A 484 11.46 -0.99 15.54
CA SER A 484 12.40 0.01 16.07
C SER A 484 11.73 1.14 16.83
N TYR A 485 10.45 1.42 16.56
CA TYR A 485 9.69 2.47 17.24
C TYR A 485 8.88 1.97 18.44
N LEU A 486 8.68 0.65 18.57
CA LEU A 486 7.90 0.07 19.68
C LEU A 486 8.37 0.52 21.07
N PRO A 487 9.69 0.58 21.38
CA PRO A 487 10.14 1.09 22.67
C PRO A 487 9.59 2.47 23.00
N GLY A 488 9.69 3.39 22.06
CA GLY A 488 9.19 4.76 22.22
C GLY A 488 7.67 4.85 22.33
N LEU A 489 6.94 4.02 21.55
CA LEU A 489 5.48 4.00 21.56
C LEU A 489 4.92 3.38 22.85
N LEU A 490 5.54 2.31 23.37
CA LEU A 490 5.20 1.72 24.68
C LEU A 490 5.48 2.70 25.81
N ALA A 491 6.65 3.35 25.80
CA ALA A 491 7.02 4.39 26.77
C ALA A 491 6.07 5.60 26.73
N ALA A 492 5.52 5.94 25.57
CA ALA A 492 4.48 6.95 25.42
C ALA A 492 3.13 6.55 26.05
N GLY A 493 2.95 5.29 26.43
CA GLY A 493 1.73 4.79 27.06
C GLY A 493 0.77 4.08 26.11
N LEU A 494 1.12 3.88 24.84
CA LEU A 494 0.27 3.15 23.90
C LEU A 494 0.23 1.65 24.23
N ARG A 495 -0.97 1.07 24.13
CA ARG A 495 -1.23 -0.35 24.43
C ARG A 495 -2.09 -1.02 23.36
N HIS A 496 -2.52 -0.28 22.35
CA HIS A 496 -3.28 -0.80 21.22
C HIS A 496 -2.61 -0.40 19.91
N PHE A 497 -2.12 -1.40 19.18
CA PHE A 497 -1.41 -1.27 17.92
C PHE A 497 -2.24 -1.89 16.79
N SER A 498 -2.34 -1.21 15.66
CA SER A 498 -2.96 -1.74 14.46
C SER A 498 -1.95 -1.70 13.31
N VAL A 499 -1.65 -2.85 12.73
CA VAL A 499 -0.56 -3.03 11.78
C VAL A 499 -1.02 -3.78 10.53
N ALA A 500 -0.29 -3.64 9.42
CA ALA A 500 -0.55 -4.49 8.26
C ALA A 500 -0.44 -5.98 8.64
N PRO A 501 -1.29 -6.88 8.09
CA PRO A 501 -1.30 -8.30 8.44
C PRO A 501 0.09 -8.94 8.40
N ALA A 502 0.87 -8.65 7.35
CA ALA A 502 2.23 -9.17 7.18
C ALA A 502 3.23 -8.73 8.27
N ARG A 503 2.98 -7.60 8.93
CA ARG A 503 3.85 -7.07 10.01
C ARG A 503 3.53 -7.64 11.38
N ARG A 504 2.35 -8.20 11.54
CA ARG A 504 1.84 -8.66 12.84
C ARG A 504 2.77 -9.66 13.55
N PRO A 505 3.35 -10.70 12.91
CA PRO A 505 4.24 -11.64 13.59
C PRO A 505 5.50 -10.98 14.15
N ALA A 506 6.13 -10.08 13.39
CA ALA A 506 7.34 -9.36 13.81
C ALA A 506 7.05 -8.41 14.99
N ILE A 507 5.93 -7.69 14.93
CA ILE A 507 5.51 -6.78 16.03
C ILE A 507 5.15 -7.56 17.28
N ARG A 508 4.43 -8.70 17.16
CA ARG A 508 4.12 -9.58 18.28
C ARG A 508 5.40 -10.07 18.98
N SER A 509 6.35 -10.57 18.21
CA SER A 509 7.64 -11.06 18.72
C SER A 509 8.42 -9.94 19.43
N ALA A 510 8.45 -8.74 18.86
CA ALA A 510 9.14 -7.61 19.46
C ALA A 510 8.48 -7.14 20.77
N ILE A 511 7.14 -7.14 20.86
CA ILE A 511 6.41 -6.75 22.08
C ILE A 511 6.73 -7.70 23.24
N ILE A 512 6.80 -9.00 23.00
CA ILE A 512 7.10 -10.01 24.03
C ILE A 512 8.49 -9.77 24.65
N GLY A 513 9.45 -9.25 23.89
CA GLY A 513 10.81 -8.93 24.34
C GLY A 513 10.98 -7.55 25.00
N LEU A 514 9.89 -6.79 25.16
CA LEU A 514 9.93 -5.44 25.73
C LEU A 514 9.07 -5.33 27.00
N ASN A 515 9.49 -4.47 27.93
CA ASN A 515 8.65 -4.03 29.04
C ASN A 515 7.68 -2.92 28.60
N ALA A 516 6.65 -2.66 29.39
CA ALA A 516 5.64 -1.65 29.10
C ALA A 516 6.19 -0.20 29.08
N ASP A 517 7.32 0.04 29.68
CA ASP A 517 8.06 1.32 29.63
C ASP A 517 8.98 1.45 28.40
N GLY A 518 9.01 0.43 27.54
CA GLY A 518 9.84 0.37 26.34
C GLY A 518 11.27 -0.10 26.56
N THR A 519 11.67 -0.46 27.76
CA THR A 519 12.98 -1.07 28.01
C THR A 519 13.01 -2.53 27.54
N LYS A 520 14.18 -3.04 27.19
CA LYS A 520 14.33 -4.47 26.89
C LYS A 520 14.16 -5.28 28.18
N ALA A 521 13.53 -6.44 28.07
CA ALA A 521 13.52 -7.40 29.16
C ALA A 521 14.98 -7.75 29.52
N ALA A 522 15.28 -7.85 30.83
CA ALA A 522 16.56 -8.37 31.26
C ALA A 522 16.65 -9.84 30.75
N GLY A 523 17.62 -10.13 29.91
CA GLY A 523 17.87 -11.50 29.44
C GLY A 523 18.19 -12.40 30.61
N GLU A 524 17.56 -13.58 30.67
CA GLU A 524 18.02 -14.68 31.48
C GLU A 524 19.40 -15.17 31.03
#